data_0130334c7de0b1d7f324f305051576a9
#
_entry.id   0130334c7de0b1d7f324f305051576a9
#
_cell.length_a   1.000
_cell.length_b   1.000
_cell.length_c   1.000
_cell.angle_alpha   90.00
_cell.angle_beta   90.00
_cell.angle_gamma   90.00
#
_symmetry.space_group_name_H-M   'P 1'
#
loop_
_entity.id
_entity.type
_entity.pdbx_description
1 polymer ?
#
loop_
_entity_poly.entity_id
_entity_poly.type
_entity_poly.pdbx_seq_one_letter_code
_entity_poly.pdbx_strand_id
1 'polypeptide(L)'
;MSNFNDLTDPTDLNDGHDVHDGGQLTEQALRRRHAARGRSATGRAEATCRYVGIPSDAAEVVPTGPASRAAHAVRLSVRALARLPESSPDPAADARCARNASAAAVVAAQMAREHGDTALSEAAFHAAMAASRAAGEAAGRDGMGRDEPLNAKADAAEAAAVAAAKRAGWI
;
A
#
# COMPACT_ATOMS: atom_id res chain seq x y z
N MET A 1 64.98 -30.61 33.54
CA MET A 1 65.16 -30.79 32.07
C MET A 1 63.80 -30.94 31.43
N SER A 2 63.55 -30.03 30.54
CA SER A 2 62.64 -30.06 29.37
C SER A 2 61.17 -30.25 29.63
N ASN A 3 60.41 -29.17 29.61
CA ASN A 3 59.73 -28.58 28.44
C ASN A 3 58.79 -29.55 27.73
N PHE A 4 57.53 -29.29 27.70
CA PHE A 4 56.92 -28.71 26.49
C PHE A 4 55.49 -28.26 26.81
N ASN A 5 55.24 -27.01 26.48
CA ASN A 5 53.98 -26.41 26.16
C ASN A 5 53.17 -27.30 25.23
N ASP A 6 51.89 -27.40 25.44
CA ASP A 6 51.02 -27.36 24.27
C ASP A 6 49.76 -26.52 24.58
N LEU A 7 49.76 -25.41 23.94
CA LEU A 7 48.60 -24.56 23.77
C LEU A 7 47.58 -25.31 22.86
N THR A 8 46.42 -25.58 23.37
CA THR A 8 45.26 -25.82 22.49
C THR A 8 44.23 -24.76 22.78
N ASP A 9 44.18 -23.88 21.85
CA ASP A 9 43.19 -22.84 21.63
C ASP A 9 41.80 -23.47 21.50
N PRO A 10 40.81 -23.14 22.33
CA PRO A 10 39.45 -23.50 22.05
C PRO A 10 38.90 -22.44 21.09
N THR A 11 38.98 -22.74 19.82
CA THR A 11 38.26 -22.06 18.76
C THR A 11 36.82 -21.93 19.19
N ASP A 12 36.43 -20.68 19.45
CA ASP A 12 35.06 -20.19 19.49
C ASP A 12 34.30 -20.66 18.25
N LEU A 13 33.59 -21.75 18.39
CA LEU A 13 32.46 -22.05 17.51
C LEU A 13 31.30 -21.22 18.00
N ASN A 14 31.27 -19.97 17.57
CA ASN A 14 30.08 -19.15 17.57
C ASN A 14 29.12 -19.77 16.56
N ASP A 15 28.45 -20.86 16.97
CA ASP A 15 27.30 -21.37 16.28
C ASP A 15 26.22 -20.29 16.36
N GLY A 16 26.24 -19.43 15.34
CA GLY A 16 25.13 -18.55 15.01
C GLY A 16 23.87 -19.39 14.95
N HIS A 17 23.11 -19.38 16.01
CA HIS A 17 21.71 -19.77 16.01
C HIS A 17 20.99 -18.78 15.08
N ASP A 18 21.09 -19.01 13.79
CA ASP A 18 20.06 -18.60 12.85
C ASP A 18 18.79 -19.38 13.22
N VAL A 19 18.10 -18.87 14.21
CA VAL A 19 16.71 -19.24 14.46
C VAL A 19 15.97 -18.82 13.21
N HIS A 20 15.72 -19.79 12.34
CA HIS A 20 14.71 -19.68 11.31
C HIS A 20 13.39 -19.40 12.01
N ASP A 21 13.16 -18.12 12.27
CA ASP A 21 11.85 -17.61 12.66
C ASP A 21 10.93 -17.77 11.44
N GLY A 22 10.04 -18.75 11.56
CA GLY A 22 9.23 -19.24 10.44
C GLY A 22 8.36 -18.14 9.86
N GLY A 23 8.83 -17.52 8.77
CA GLY A 23 7.97 -16.90 7.77
C GLY A 23 7.34 -15.56 8.10
N GLN A 24 7.52 -14.95 9.27
CA GLN A 24 6.99 -13.61 9.54
C GLN A 24 7.90 -12.51 8.97
N LEU A 25 7.33 -11.66 8.12
CA LEU A 25 8.03 -10.49 7.61
C LEU A 25 8.37 -9.53 8.76
N THR A 26 9.57 -8.96 8.73
CA THR A 26 9.96 -7.89 9.66
C THR A 26 9.01 -6.68 9.51
N GLU A 27 8.86 -5.88 10.57
CA GLU A 27 8.03 -4.66 10.52
C GLU A 27 8.49 -3.70 9.41
N GLN A 28 9.78 -3.63 9.16
CA GLN A 28 10.33 -2.84 8.06
C GLN A 28 9.97 -3.41 6.68
N ALA A 29 9.90 -4.72 6.52
CA ALA A 29 9.44 -5.35 5.29
C ALA A 29 7.94 -5.12 5.07
N LEU A 30 7.13 -5.24 6.13
CA LEU A 30 5.71 -4.91 6.09
C LEU A 30 5.47 -3.44 5.73
N ARG A 31 6.23 -2.50 6.32
CA ARG A 31 6.18 -1.08 5.96
C ARG A 31 6.45 -0.89 4.46
N ARG A 32 7.53 -1.47 3.93
CA ARG A 32 7.83 -1.37 2.48
C ARG A 32 6.68 -1.86 1.63
N ARG A 33 6.07 -2.98 2.00
CA ARG A 33 4.92 -3.58 1.31
C ARG A 33 3.71 -2.65 1.33
N HIS A 34 3.30 -2.17 2.51
CA HIS A 34 2.17 -1.25 2.66
C HIS A 34 2.39 0.06 1.91
N ALA A 35 3.60 0.62 2.02
CA ALA A 35 3.96 1.83 1.31
C ALA A 35 3.94 1.64 -0.22
N ALA A 36 4.40 0.50 -0.73
CA ALA A 36 4.35 0.17 -2.16
C ALA A 36 2.90 0.10 -2.66
N ARG A 37 2.02 -0.64 -1.95
CA ARG A 37 0.59 -0.71 -2.26
C ARG A 37 -0.08 0.66 -2.20
N GLY A 38 0.20 1.45 -1.16
CA GLY A 38 -0.34 2.80 -1.01
C GLY A 38 0.10 3.74 -2.14
N ARG A 39 1.37 3.68 -2.55
CA ARG A 39 1.88 4.46 -3.69
C ARG A 39 1.26 4.03 -5.01
N SER A 40 1.05 2.74 -5.22
CA SER A 40 0.34 2.23 -6.40
C SER A 40 -1.08 2.81 -6.47
N ALA A 41 -1.83 2.71 -5.39
CA ALA A 41 -3.20 3.22 -5.30
C ALA A 41 -3.27 4.75 -5.50
N THR A 42 -2.36 5.51 -4.90
CA THR A 42 -2.29 6.97 -5.06
C THR A 42 -1.94 7.36 -6.50
N GLY A 43 -0.92 6.72 -7.09
CA GLY A 43 -0.54 6.98 -8.48
C GLY A 43 -1.67 6.69 -9.46
N ARG A 44 -2.41 5.59 -9.24
CA ARG A 44 -3.62 5.27 -9.99
C ARG A 44 -4.70 6.35 -9.80
N ALA A 45 -4.93 6.80 -8.58
CA ALA A 45 -5.91 7.84 -8.27
C ALA A 45 -5.55 9.18 -8.94
N GLU A 46 -4.28 9.60 -8.87
CA GLU A 46 -3.80 10.82 -9.53
C GLU A 46 -3.96 10.76 -11.05
N ALA A 47 -3.61 9.63 -11.66
CA ALA A 47 -3.76 9.44 -13.10
C ALA A 47 -5.25 9.46 -13.50
N THR A 48 -6.11 8.81 -12.73
CA THR A 48 -7.56 8.80 -12.94
C THR A 48 -8.16 10.21 -12.79
N CYS A 49 -7.71 11.01 -11.80
CA CYS A 49 -8.13 12.41 -11.66
C CYS A 49 -7.73 13.23 -12.91
N ARG A 50 -6.49 13.04 -13.41
CA ARG A 50 -6.06 13.73 -14.65
C ARG A 50 -6.91 13.32 -15.85
N TYR A 51 -7.27 12.05 -16.00
CA TYR A 51 -8.14 11.55 -17.06
C TYR A 51 -9.49 12.28 -17.12
N VAL A 52 -10.08 12.56 -15.96
CA VAL A 52 -11.37 13.29 -15.88
C VAL A 52 -11.22 14.81 -15.75
N GLY A 53 -10.02 15.33 -15.94
CA GLY A 53 -9.77 16.78 -15.88
C GLY A 53 -9.84 17.41 -14.49
N ILE A 54 -9.63 16.61 -13.42
CA ILE A 54 -9.54 17.13 -12.04
C ILE A 54 -8.08 17.48 -11.75
N PRO A 55 -7.73 18.76 -11.64
CA PRO A 55 -6.36 19.19 -11.34
C PRO A 55 -6.03 18.97 -9.86
N SER A 56 -4.75 18.83 -9.55
CA SER A 56 -4.26 18.60 -8.17
C SER A 56 -4.56 19.76 -7.21
N ASP A 57 -4.68 20.97 -7.72
CA ASP A 57 -5.03 22.19 -6.96
C ASP A 57 -6.53 22.31 -6.70
N ALA A 58 -7.39 21.50 -7.33
CA ALA A 58 -8.81 21.40 -6.98
C ALA A 58 -9.06 20.91 -5.54
N ALA A 59 -8.01 20.46 -4.83
CA ALA A 59 -8.10 20.00 -3.45
C ALA A 59 -8.29 21.17 -2.47
N GLU A 60 -9.51 21.47 -2.14
CA GLU A 60 -9.89 22.49 -1.16
C GLU A 60 -9.59 22.04 0.28
N VAL A 61 -9.47 23.01 1.23
CA VAL A 61 -9.32 22.72 2.66
C VAL A 61 -10.60 22.05 3.19
N VAL A 62 -11.76 22.55 2.77
CA VAL A 62 -13.07 21.94 3.04
C VAL A 62 -13.70 21.62 1.68
N PRO A 63 -13.65 20.36 1.23
CA PRO A 63 -14.16 20.02 -0.10
C PRO A 63 -15.67 20.13 -0.18
N THR A 64 -16.16 20.91 -1.13
CA THR A 64 -17.59 21.20 -1.33
C THR A 64 -18.23 20.34 -2.43
N GLY A 65 -17.44 19.87 -3.39
CA GLY A 65 -17.92 19.09 -4.54
C GLY A 65 -17.23 17.73 -4.71
N PRO A 66 -17.73 16.86 -5.60
CA PRO A 66 -17.13 15.56 -5.86
C PRO A 66 -15.67 15.64 -6.33
N ALA A 67 -15.37 16.55 -7.24
CA ALA A 67 -14.02 16.76 -7.77
C ALA A 67 -13.04 17.21 -6.68
N SER A 68 -13.42 18.20 -5.86
CA SER A 68 -12.57 18.67 -4.76
C SER A 68 -12.41 17.60 -3.67
N ARG A 69 -13.41 16.75 -3.43
CA ARG A 69 -13.28 15.57 -2.54
C ARG A 69 -12.28 14.56 -3.07
N ALA A 70 -12.33 14.26 -4.37
CA ALA A 70 -11.37 13.34 -4.98
C ALA A 70 -9.94 13.87 -4.87
N ALA A 71 -9.69 15.11 -5.31
CA ALA A 71 -8.38 15.75 -5.23
C ALA A 71 -7.88 15.86 -3.76
N HIS A 72 -8.76 16.18 -2.82
CA HIS A 72 -8.43 16.27 -1.39
C HIS A 72 -8.01 14.90 -0.82
N ALA A 73 -8.77 13.84 -1.09
CA ALA A 73 -8.47 12.49 -0.62
C ALA A 73 -7.11 11.99 -1.16
N VAL A 74 -6.83 12.24 -2.45
CA VAL A 74 -5.55 11.92 -3.06
C VAL A 74 -4.41 12.69 -2.38
N ARG A 75 -4.55 14.01 -2.21
CA ARG A 75 -3.54 14.84 -1.55
C ARG A 75 -3.24 14.40 -0.12
N LEU A 76 -4.26 14.04 0.66
CA LEU A 76 -4.06 13.53 2.02
C LEU A 76 -3.31 12.20 2.02
N SER A 77 -3.62 11.31 1.09
CA SER A 77 -2.95 10.00 0.96
C SER A 77 -1.48 10.16 0.57
N VAL A 78 -1.17 11.04 -0.39
CA VAL A 78 0.22 11.36 -0.77
C VAL A 78 1.01 11.87 0.44
N ARG A 79 0.45 12.83 1.20
CA ARG A 79 1.10 13.38 2.39
C ARG A 79 1.32 12.34 3.49
N ALA A 80 0.34 11.47 3.73
CA ALA A 80 0.46 10.42 4.72
C ALA A 80 1.58 9.42 4.36
N LEU A 81 1.64 9.01 3.09
CA LEU A 81 2.68 8.10 2.59
C LEU A 81 4.08 8.74 2.62
N ALA A 82 4.19 10.04 2.34
CA ALA A 82 5.46 10.76 2.40
C ALA A 82 6.03 10.84 3.81
N ARG A 83 5.19 10.81 4.85
CA ARG A 83 5.60 10.86 6.26
C ARG A 83 5.96 9.51 6.87
N LEU A 84 5.65 8.40 6.22
CA LEU A 84 5.96 7.07 6.76
C LEU A 84 7.43 6.89 7.15
N PRO A 85 8.43 7.39 6.39
CA PRO A 85 9.84 7.25 6.77
C PRO A 85 10.23 8.03 8.03
N GLU A 86 9.43 9.02 8.44
CA GLU A 86 9.71 9.91 9.59
C GLU A 86 9.38 9.25 10.94
N SER A 87 8.74 8.09 10.95
CA SER A 87 8.31 7.37 12.14
C SER A 87 8.86 5.94 12.18
N SER A 88 8.88 5.32 13.36
CA SER A 88 9.18 3.89 13.48
C SER A 88 8.13 3.04 12.75
N PRO A 89 8.49 1.87 12.22
CA PRO A 89 7.55 0.96 11.58
C PRO A 89 6.42 0.58 12.54
N ASP A 90 5.18 0.73 12.06
CA ASP A 90 3.96 0.27 12.71
C ASP A 90 3.07 -0.36 11.63
N PRO A 91 3.07 -1.70 11.51
CA PRO A 91 2.33 -2.38 10.46
C PRO A 91 0.85 -2.02 10.40
N ALA A 92 0.21 -1.80 11.56
CA ALA A 92 -1.20 -1.43 11.60
C ALA A 92 -1.44 0.00 11.08
N ALA A 93 -0.58 0.96 11.46
CA ALA A 93 -0.65 2.34 10.96
C ALA A 93 -0.30 2.39 9.46
N ASP A 94 0.75 1.69 9.05
CA ASP A 94 1.20 1.63 7.67
C ASP A 94 0.14 1.01 6.74
N ALA A 95 -0.52 -0.06 7.20
CA ALA A 95 -1.65 -0.68 6.48
C ALA A 95 -2.86 0.27 6.38
N ARG A 96 -3.14 1.05 7.43
CA ARG A 96 -4.20 2.08 7.38
C ARG A 96 -3.89 3.18 6.36
N CYS A 97 -2.62 3.59 6.23
CA CYS A 97 -2.21 4.53 5.16
C CYS A 97 -2.49 3.96 3.77
N ALA A 98 -2.13 2.69 3.53
CA ALA A 98 -2.41 2.01 2.26
C ALA A 98 -3.92 1.86 1.98
N ARG A 99 -4.72 1.52 3.01
CA ARG A 99 -6.19 1.48 2.92
C ARG A 99 -6.76 2.84 2.51
N ASN A 100 -6.31 3.92 3.14
CA ASN A 100 -6.80 5.26 2.85
C ASN A 100 -6.46 5.68 1.40
N ALA A 101 -5.27 5.32 0.92
CA ALA A 101 -4.88 5.52 -0.48
C ALA A 101 -5.78 4.74 -1.45
N SER A 102 -6.10 3.48 -1.12
CA SER A 102 -7.02 2.67 -1.93
C SER A 102 -8.45 3.23 -1.92
N ALA A 103 -8.91 3.79 -0.80
CA ALA A 103 -10.20 4.46 -0.71
C ALA A 103 -10.23 5.76 -1.54
N ALA A 104 -9.15 6.55 -1.53
CA ALA A 104 -9.03 7.74 -2.39
C ALA A 104 -9.10 7.35 -3.88
N ALA A 105 -8.50 6.22 -4.24
CA ALA A 105 -8.56 5.70 -5.61
C ALA A 105 -9.97 5.25 -6.04
N VAL A 106 -10.82 4.80 -5.09
CA VAL A 106 -12.25 4.53 -5.39
C VAL A 106 -12.99 5.82 -5.71
N VAL A 107 -12.73 6.91 -4.95
CA VAL A 107 -13.37 8.20 -5.21
C VAL A 107 -13.01 8.72 -6.61
N ALA A 108 -11.73 8.63 -7.00
CA ALA A 108 -11.29 8.99 -8.35
C ALA A 108 -11.92 8.09 -9.42
N ALA A 109 -11.99 6.77 -9.17
CA ALA A 109 -12.61 5.81 -10.08
C ALA A 109 -14.11 6.04 -10.27
N GLN A 110 -14.82 6.48 -9.23
CA GLN A 110 -16.22 6.88 -9.31
C GLN A 110 -16.40 8.03 -10.31
N MET A 111 -15.57 9.05 -10.24
CA MET A 111 -15.59 10.19 -11.16
C MET A 111 -15.31 9.75 -12.61
N ALA A 112 -14.35 8.85 -12.80
CA ALA A 112 -14.00 8.35 -14.14
C ALA A 112 -15.11 7.47 -14.74
N ARG A 113 -15.77 6.65 -13.92
CA ARG A 113 -16.92 5.86 -14.34
C ARG A 113 -18.06 6.77 -14.83
N GLU A 114 -18.36 7.84 -14.09
CA GLU A 114 -19.41 8.81 -14.48
C GLU A 114 -19.03 9.61 -15.73
N HIS A 115 -17.73 9.81 -15.98
CA HIS A 115 -17.23 10.50 -17.16
C HIS A 115 -17.31 9.66 -18.43
N GLY A 116 -17.07 8.34 -18.33
CA GLY A 116 -16.84 7.48 -19.49
C GLY A 116 -17.86 6.36 -19.72
N ASP A 117 -18.86 6.16 -18.90
CA ASP A 117 -19.98 5.18 -18.93
C ASP A 117 -19.82 3.99 -19.92
N THR A 118 -18.73 3.24 -19.77
CA THR A 118 -18.42 2.06 -20.58
C THR A 118 -18.29 0.81 -19.72
N ALA A 119 -18.45 -0.38 -20.31
CA ALA A 119 -18.23 -1.64 -19.61
C ALA A 119 -16.81 -1.75 -19.02
N LEU A 120 -15.80 -1.15 -19.66
CA LEU A 120 -14.44 -1.11 -19.13
C LEU A 120 -14.32 -0.16 -17.94
N SER A 121 -14.99 1.00 -17.99
CA SER A 121 -15.07 1.95 -16.87
C SER A 121 -15.74 1.33 -15.65
N GLU A 122 -16.85 0.62 -15.85
CA GLU A 122 -17.55 -0.10 -14.79
C GLU A 122 -16.67 -1.20 -14.17
N ALA A 123 -15.99 -1.99 -15.01
CA ALA A 123 -15.07 -3.03 -14.55
C ALA A 123 -13.88 -2.44 -13.75
N ALA A 124 -13.34 -1.30 -14.19
CA ALA A 124 -12.25 -0.61 -13.49
C ALA A 124 -12.71 -0.04 -12.14
N PHE A 125 -13.91 0.51 -12.06
CA PHE A 125 -14.50 0.97 -10.80
C PHE A 125 -14.73 -0.20 -9.82
N HIS A 126 -15.28 -1.32 -10.28
CA HIS A 126 -15.45 -2.51 -9.43
C HIS A 126 -14.11 -3.08 -8.94
N ALA A 127 -13.08 -3.09 -9.78
CA ALA A 127 -11.74 -3.50 -9.38
C ALA A 127 -11.14 -2.55 -8.32
N ALA A 128 -11.34 -1.24 -8.44
CA ALA A 128 -10.93 -0.27 -7.43
C ALA A 128 -11.63 -0.50 -6.09
N MET A 129 -12.93 -0.79 -6.10
CA MET A 129 -13.70 -1.14 -4.89
C MET A 129 -13.19 -2.43 -4.25
N ALA A 130 -12.87 -3.46 -5.06
CA ALA A 130 -12.31 -4.71 -4.57
C ALA A 130 -10.95 -4.50 -3.90
N ALA A 131 -10.07 -3.69 -4.51
CA ALA A 131 -8.78 -3.33 -3.92
C ALA A 131 -8.93 -2.58 -2.58
N SER A 132 -9.87 -1.64 -2.51
CA SER A 132 -10.15 -0.90 -1.26
C SER A 132 -10.68 -1.81 -0.15
N ARG A 133 -11.56 -2.76 -0.46
CA ARG A 133 -12.04 -3.75 0.52
C ARG A 133 -10.91 -4.65 1.01
N ALA A 134 -10.11 -5.20 0.11
CA ALA A 134 -8.99 -6.07 0.49
C ALA A 134 -7.95 -5.32 1.33
N ALA A 135 -7.64 -4.06 1.00
CA ALA A 135 -6.78 -3.21 1.81
C ALA A 135 -7.41 -2.92 3.19
N GLY A 136 -8.74 -2.78 3.26
CA GLY A 136 -9.49 -2.64 4.50
C GLY A 136 -9.41 -3.88 5.40
N GLU A 137 -9.54 -5.07 4.84
CA GLU A 137 -9.40 -6.35 5.55
C GLU A 137 -7.98 -6.50 6.11
N ALA A 138 -6.95 -6.25 5.29
CA ALA A 138 -5.55 -6.33 5.73
C ALA A 138 -5.19 -5.33 6.84
N ALA A 139 -5.82 -4.15 6.85
CA ALA A 139 -5.61 -3.10 7.86
C ALA A 139 -6.54 -3.22 9.06
N GLY A 140 -7.56 -4.08 9.00
CA GLY A 140 -8.59 -4.24 10.01
C GLY A 140 -8.13 -4.99 11.24
N ARG A 141 -9.08 -5.26 12.14
CA ARG A 141 -8.82 -5.89 13.45
C ARG A 141 -8.10 -7.23 13.32
N ASP A 142 -8.49 -8.05 12.35
CA ASP A 142 -7.95 -9.41 12.19
C ASP A 142 -6.58 -9.39 11.48
N GLY A 143 -6.35 -8.44 10.58
CA GLY A 143 -5.08 -8.35 9.83
C GLY A 143 -4.02 -7.54 10.53
N MET A 144 -4.39 -6.42 11.16
CA MET A 144 -3.47 -5.46 11.83
C MET A 144 -2.22 -5.13 10.99
N GLY A 145 -2.32 -5.25 9.68
CA GLY A 145 -1.20 -5.09 8.75
C GLY A 145 -0.18 -6.24 8.75
N ARG A 146 -0.39 -7.30 9.53
CA ARG A 146 0.58 -8.40 9.73
C ARG A 146 0.16 -9.71 9.05
N ASP A 147 -1.12 -9.91 8.82
CA ASP A 147 -1.64 -11.15 8.25
C ASP A 147 -1.20 -11.31 6.78
N GLU A 148 -0.39 -12.34 6.52
CA GLU A 148 0.20 -12.58 5.20
C GLU A 148 -0.84 -12.91 4.12
N PRO A 149 -1.79 -13.81 4.33
CA PRO A 149 -2.88 -14.05 3.39
C PRO A 149 -3.69 -12.80 3.03
N LEU A 150 -4.05 -11.97 4.02
CA LEU A 150 -4.79 -10.74 3.78
C LEU A 150 -3.94 -9.71 3.03
N ASN A 151 -2.65 -9.61 3.33
CA ASN A 151 -1.74 -8.74 2.62
C ASN A 151 -1.54 -9.19 1.16
N ALA A 152 -1.36 -10.49 0.91
CA ALA A 152 -1.25 -11.03 -0.44
C ALA A 152 -2.52 -10.79 -1.26
N LYS A 153 -3.70 -10.98 -0.66
CA LYS A 153 -5.00 -10.67 -1.27
C LYS A 153 -5.10 -9.18 -1.64
N ALA A 154 -4.67 -8.29 -0.75
CA ALA A 154 -4.71 -6.85 -0.99
C ALA A 154 -3.76 -6.41 -2.11
N ASP A 155 -2.57 -6.99 -2.19
CA ASP A 155 -1.61 -6.70 -3.27
C ASP A 155 -2.14 -7.21 -4.63
N ALA A 156 -2.69 -8.41 -4.67
CA ALA A 156 -3.31 -8.97 -5.88
C ALA A 156 -4.50 -8.12 -6.36
N ALA A 157 -5.34 -7.66 -5.43
CA ALA A 157 -6.48 -6.81 -5.76
C ALA A 157 -6.03 -5.43 -6.29
N GLU A 158 -4.98 -4.83 -5.72
CA GLU A 158 -4.43 -3.57 -6.25
C GLU A 158 -3.84 -3.77 -7.64
N ALA A 159 -3.09 -4.85 -7.88
CA ALA A 159 -2.57 -5.17 -9.22
C ALA A 159 -3.71 -5.33 -10.25
N ALA A 160 -4.80 -5.99 -9.87
CA ALA A 160 -5.98 -6.13 -10.71
C ALA A 160 -6.65 -4.78 -11.01
N ALA A 161 -6.72 -3.88 -10.03
CA ALA A 161 -7.27 -2.54 -10.19
C ALA A 161 -6.43 -1.67 -11.15
N VAL A 162 -5.09 -1.75 -11.04
CA VAL A 162 -4.17 -1.11 -12.00
C VAL A 162 -4.40 -1.64 -13.43
N ALA A 163 -4.48 -2.96 -13.59
CA ALA A 163 -4.72 -3.57 -14.90
C ALA A 163 -6.08 -3.17 -15.49
N ALA A 164 -7.12 -3.09 -14.67
CA ALA A 164 -8.45 -2.66 -15.10
C ALA A 164 -8.47 -1.18 -15.51
N ALA A 165 -7.83 -0.29 -14.74
CA ALA A 165 -7.70 1.13 -15.05
C ALA A 165 -6.94 1.37 -16.37
N LYS A 166 -5.88 0.57 -16.63
CA LYS A 166 -5.18 0.58 -17.94
C LYS A 166 -6.11 0.21 -19.10
N ARG A 167 -6.89 -0.88 -18.96
CA ARG A 167 -7.84 -1.30 -20.00
C ARG A 167 -8.93 -0.26 -20.25
N ALA A 168 -9.33 0.49 -19.22
CA ALA A 168 -10.28 1.57 -19.34
C ALA A 168 -9.68 2.87 -19.91
N GLY A 169 -8.35 2.92 -20.11
CA GLY A 169 -7.65 4.11 -20.60
C GLY A 169 -7.53 5.24 -19.57
N TRP A 170 -7.66 4.95 -18.27
CA TRP A 170 -7.56 5.95 -17.22
C TRP A 170 -6.11 6.25 -16.82
N ILE A 171 -5.20 5.29 -17.07
CA ILE A 171 -3.78 5.39 -16.72
C ILE A 171 -2.89 4.79 -17.81
#